data_1289c52dcdf3def696533b66fd5972c0
#
_entry.id   1289c52dcdf3def696533b66fd5972c0
#
_cell.length_a   1.000
_cell.length_b   1.000
_cell.length_c   1.000
_cell.angle_alpha   90.00
_cell.angle_beta   90.00
_cell.angle_gamma   90.00
#
_symmetry.space_group_name_H-M   'P 1'
#
loop_
_entity.id
_entity.type
_entity.pdbx_description
1 polymer ?
#
loop_
_entity_poly.entity_id
_entity_poly.type
_entity_poly.pdbx_seq_one_letter_code
_entity_poly.pdbx_strand_id
1 'polypeptide(L)'
;MSAILKQKLIDIANGFTKYGLWKGSGSGGSSALSEMTDVTFTDLQSNEVLKYNGSFWVNGDDLHEYSTEEKIVGKWIDGKSIYEKVINSGYLPNASSISINASALNIDSIIQLKGMTFTADKLNQRPITLGTSDSNAIRIDFTNNNIRIFTWSNWSAYDSFIIIQYTKTTD
;
A
#
# COMPACT_ATOMS: atom_id res chain seq x y z
N MET A 1 9.48 44.20 -47.09
CA MET A 1 8.82 42.91 -47.39
C MET A 1 7.58 43.17 -48.21
N SER A 2 7.40 42.51 -49.34
CA SER A 2 6.25 42.77 -50.22
C SER A 2 4.96 42.25 -49.59
N ALA A 3 3.83 42.90 -49.98
CA ALA A 3 2.51 42.49 -49.51
C ALA A 3 2.20 41.00 -49.80
N ILE A 4 2.65 40.51 -50.93
CA ILE A 4 2.52 39.13 -51.39
C ILE A 4 3.26 38.16 -50.45
N LEU A 5 4.45 38.53 -49.97
CA LEU A 5 5.23 37.70 -49.04
C LEU A 5 4.60 37.64 -47.66
N LYS A 6 4.00 38.75 -47.20
CA LYS A 6 3.23 38.79 -45.93
C LYS A 6 1.99 37.92 -46.02
N GLN A 7 1.24 37.96 -47.12
CA GLN A 7 0.04 37.14 -47.29
C GLN A 7 0.39 35.66 -47.35
N LYS A 8 1.43 35.24 -48.06
CA LYS A 8 1.90 33.84 -48.06
C LYS A 8 2.33 33.33 -46.70
N LEU A 9 2.96 34.17 -45.87
CA LEU A 9 3.30 33.83 -44.49
C LEU A 9 2.06 33.62 -43.61
N ILE A 10 1.03 34.46 -43.79
CA ILE A 10 -0.26 34.32 -43.10
C ILE A 10 -0.97 33.02 -43.53
N ASP A 11 -0.97 32.71 -44.82
CA ASP A 11 -1.60 31.51 -45.35
C ASP A 11 -0.90 30.23 -44.88
N ILE A 12 0.41 30.25 -44.77
CA ILE A 12 1.19 29.15 -44.17
C ILE A 12 0.85 29.00 -42.70
N ALA A 13 0.83 30.07 -41.91
CA ALA A 13 0.48 30.05 -40.50
C ALA A 13 -0.95 29.53 -40.28
N ASN A 14 -1.91 29.95 -41.09
CA ASN A 14 -3.28 29.46 -41.06
C ASN A 14 -3.40 27.99 -41.48
N GLY A 15 -2.57 27.55 -42.45
CA GLY A 15 -2.49 26.14 -42.83
C GLY A 15 -1.95 25.25 -41.73
N PHE A 16 -0.93 25.71 -41.02
CA PHE A 16 -0.38 24.97 -39.87
C PHE A 16 -1.41 24.85 -38.73
N THR A 17 -2.14 25.91 -38.44
CA THR A 17 -3.24 25.86 -37.45
C THR A 17 -4.39 24.93 -37.88
N LYS A 18 -4.76 24.97 -39.18
CA LYS A 18 -5.83 24.13 -39.71
C LYS A 18 -5.52 22.64 -39.63
N TYR A 19 -4.25 22.26 -39.78
CA TYR A 19 -3.82 20.86 -39.72
C TYR A 19 -3.25 20.45 -38.36
N GLY A 20 -3.39 21.27 -37.32
CA GLY A 20 -2.93 20.98 -35.96
C GLY A 20 -1.41 20.88 -35.83
N LEU A 21 -0.65 21.36 -36.81
CA LEU A 21 0.82 21.32 -36.81
C LEU A 21 1.45 22.43 -35.96
N TRP A 22 0.65 23.45 -35.59
CA TRP A 22 1.03 24.49 -34.66
C TRP A 22 0.01 24.55 -33.52
N LYS A 23 0.46 24.33 -32.30
CA LYS A 23 -0.34 24.59 -31.10
C LYS A 23 -0.43 26.09 -30.82
N GLY A 24 -1.35 26.75 -31.54
CA GLY A 24 -2.00 27.90 -30.98
C GLY A 24 -3.40 27.46 -30.63
N SER A 25 -3.76 27.33 -29.36
CA SER A 25 -5.13 27.07 -28.85
C SER A 25 -5.98 26.08 -29.68
N GLY A 26 -5.40 24.96 -30.04
CA GLY A 26 -6.15 23.85 -30.62
C GLY A 26 -6.84 23.05 -29.52
N SER A 27 -8.13 22.82 -29.68
CA SER A 27 -8.97 21.91 -28.92
C SER A 27 -8.41 20.48 -28.93
N GLY A 28 -7.34 20.23 -28.21
CA GLY A 28 -6.69 18.94 -28.23
C GLY A 28 -5.83 18.69 -27.00
N GLY A 29 -6.43 18.51 -25.86
CA GLY A 29 -5.80 18.14 -24.62
C GLY A 29 -5.58 19.33 -23.69
N SER A 30 -5.98 19.13 -22.45
CA SER A 30 -5.73 20.04 -21.36
C SER A 30 -4.23 20.31 -21.20
N SER A 31 -3.84 21.55 -21.00
CA SER A 31 -2.43 21.94 -20.75
C SER A 31 -2.02 21.67 -19.31
N ALA A 32 -2.98 21.43 -18.42
CA ALA A 32 -2.78 21.10 -17.03
C ALA A 32 -3.69 19.93 -16.59
N LEU A 33 -3.24 19.15 -15.63
CA LEU A 33 -4.03 18.06 -15.06
C LEU A 33 -5.34 18.54 -14.42
N SER A 34 -5.33 19.74 -13.84
CA SER A 34 -6.51 20.36 -13.21
C SER A 34 -7.62 20.72 -14.19
N GLU A 35 -7.37 20.71 -15.50
CA GLU A 35 -8.34 20.99 -16.55
C GLU A 35 -9.01 19.72 -17.10
N MET A 36 -8.55 18.54 -16.66
CA MET A 36 -9.14 17.27 -17.06
C MET A 36 -10.42 17.01 -16.28
N THR A 37 -11.44 16.47 -16.95
CA THR A 37 -12.77 16.25 -16.35
C THR A 37 -12.83 15.07 -15.40
N ASP A 38 -11.84 14.19 -15.47
CA ASP A 38 -11.69 12.99 -14.63
C ASP A 38 -10.62 13.14 -13.55
N VAL A 39 -10.05 14.35 -13.39
CA VAL A 39 -9.07 14.68 -12.34
C VAL A 39 -9.67 15.69 -11.38
N THR A 40 -9.57 15.40 -10.10
CA THR A 40 -10.04 16.30 -9.02
C THR A 40 -8.95 16.47 -7.99
N PHE A 41 -8.55 17.70 -7.74
CA PHE A 41 -7.63 18.06 -6.66
C PHE A 41 -8.38 18.71 -5.51
N THR A 42 -8.07 18.26 -4.30
CA THR A 42 -8.59 18.86 -3.06
C THR A 42 -7.41 19.17 -2.17
N ASP A 43 -7.19 20.45 -1.87
CA ASP A 43 -6.14 20.93 -0.96
C ASP A 43 -4.77 20.28 -1.21
N LEU A 44 -4.30 20.36 -2.47
CA LEU A 44 -3.09 19.70 -2.97
C LEU A 44 -1.87 20.07 -2.13
N GLN A 45 -1.23 19.06 -1.53
CA GLN A 45 -0.04 19.20 -0.72
C GLN A 45 1.22 18.69 -1.44
N SER A 46 2.39 19.08 -0.92
CA SER A 46 3.66 18.57 -1.44
C SER A 46 3.81 17.07 -1.16
N ASN A 47 4.35 16.33 -2.13
CA ASN A 47 4.57 14.88 -2.11
C ASN A 47 3.31 13.99 -2.20
N GLU A 48 2.15 14.55 -2.47
CA GLU A 48 0.99 13.75 -2.83
C GLU A 48 1.15 13.12 -4.23
N VAL A 49 0.50 12.00 -4.43
CA VAL A 49 0.43 11.27 -5.70
C VAL A 49 -0.97 11.26 -6.25
N LEU A 50 -1.09 11.06 -7.54
CA LEU A 50 -2.38 10.91 -8.20
C LEU A 50 -2.86 9.47 -8.05
N LYS A 51 -4.04 9.25 -7.46
CA LYS A 51 -4.68 7.96 -7.22
C LYS A 51 -6.05 7.90 -7.88
N TYR A 52 -6.41 6.75 -8.45
CA TYR A 52 -7.75 6.53 -8.96
C TYR A 52 -8.66 5.95 -7.86
N ASN A 53 -9.75 6.65 -7.53
CA ASN A 53 -10.67 6.26 -6.46
C ASN A 53 -11.87 5.40 -6.94
N GLY A 54 -11.84 4.96 -8.21
CA GLY A 54 -12.93 4.22 -8.85
C GLY A 54 -13.81 5.08 -9.78
N SER A 55 -13.71 6.41 -9.70
CA SER A 55 -14.47 7.35 -10.52
C SER A 55 -13.59 8.48 -11.05
N PHE A 56 -12.71 9.01 -10.23
CA PHE A 56 -11.82 10.13 -10.55
C PHE A 56 -10.38 9.85 -10.13
N TRP A 57 -9.44 10.51 -10.81
CA TRP A 57 -8.09 10.67 -10.33
C TRP A 57 -8.05 11.78 -9.28
N VAL A 58 -7.61 11.45 -8.06
CA VAL A 58 -7.57 12.38 -6.92
C VAL A 58 -6.17 12.43 -6.33
N ASN A 59 -5.79 13.57 -5.75
CA ASN A 59 -4.56 13.65 -4.97
C ASN A 59 -4.68 12.93 -3.63
N GLY A 60 -3.58 12.42 -3.13
CA GLY A 60 -3.52 11.78 -1.81
C GLY A 60 -2.12 11.30 -1.46
N ASP A 61 -1.90 11.04 -0.19
CA ASP A 61 -0.62 10.55 0.31
C ASP A 61 -0.22 9.20 -0.28
N ASP A 62 1.07 9.02 -0.57
CA ASP A 62 1.66 7.72 -0.94
C ASP A 62 2.16 6.97 0.31
N LEU A 63 1.44 7.08 1.40
CA LEU A 63 1.79 6.41 2.65
C LEU A 63 1.30 4.97 2.67
N HIS A 64 2.16 4.08 3.15
CA HIS A 64 1.76 2.72 3.45
C HIS A 64 0.87 2.70 4.71
N GLU A 65 -0.35 2.23 4.58
CA GLU A 65 -1.32 2.18 5.67
C GLU A 65 -1.55 0.73 6.12
N TYR A 66 -1.15 0.44 7.35
CA TYR A 66 -1.45 -0.83 7.99
C TYR A 66 -2.94 -0.93 8.33
N SER A 67 -3.55 -2.08 8.05
CA SER A 67 -4.99 -2.30 8.24
C SER A 67 -5.28 -3.67 8.84
N THR A 68 -6.33 -3.73 9.65
CA THR A 68 -6.92 -5.01 10.08
C THR A 68 -7.73 -5.68 8.98
N GLU A 69 -8.12 -4.93 7.96
CA GLU A 69 -8.65 -5.48 6.72
C GLU A 69 -7.50 -5.89 5.79
N GLU A 70 -7.72 -6.92 5.00
CA GLU A 70 -6.75 -7.38 4.02
C GLU A 70 -6.56 -6.35 2.90
N LYS A 71 -5.31 -6.00 2.60
CA LYS A 71 -4.94 -5.09 1.50
C LYS A 71 -3.90 -5.72 0.59
N ILE A 72 -3.96 -5.43 -0.70
CA ILE A 72 -2.88 -5.75 -1.64
C ILE A 72 -1.83 -4.65 -1.53
N VAL A 73 -0.59 -5.04 -1.24
CA VAL A 73 0.54 -4.11 -1.01
C VAL A 73 1.65 -4.23 -2.05
N GLY A 74 1.55 -5.19 -2.96
CA GLY A 74 2.54 -5.37 -4.01
C GLY A 74 2.37 -6.65 -4.81
N LYS A 75 3.43 -7.05 -5.50
CA LYS A 75 3.52 -8.32 -6.22
C LYS A 75 4.77 -9.09 -5.81
N TRP A 76 4.63 -10.41 -5.68
CA TRP A 76 5.74 -11.31 -5.44
C TRP A 76 6.51 -11.58 -6.75
N ILE A 77 7.69 -12.20 -6.64
CA ILE A 77 8.58 -12.50 -7.79
C ILE A 77 7.96 -13.43 -8.84
N ASP A 78 6.96 -14.22 -8.48
CA ASP A 78 6.19 -15.09 -9.37
C ASP A 78 4.97 -14.41 -10.02
N GLY A 79 4.76 -13.12 -9.71
CA GLY A 79 3.66 -12.31 -10.23
C GLY A 79 2.39 -12.33 -9.39
N LYS A 80 2.28 -13.18 -8.37
CA LYS A 80 1.14 -13.21 -7.44
C LYS A 80 1.04 -11.92 -6.63
N SER A 81 -0.16 -11.54 -6.25
CA SER A 81 -0.38 -10.42 -5.36
C SER A 81 0.15 -10.71 -3.96
N ILE A 82 0.80 -9.71 -3.34
CA ILE A 82 1.17 -9.74 -1.92
C ILE A 82 0.02 -9.10 -1.15
N TYR A 83 -0.60 -9.87 -0.29
CA TYR A 83 -1.61 -9.42 0.65
C TYR A 83 -0.96 -9.09 1.99
N GLU A 84 -1.43 -8.04 2.64
CA GLU A 84 -1.01 -7.67 3.98
C GLU A 84 -2.23 -7.54 4.88
N LYS A 85 -2.06 -7.97 6.14
CA LYS A 85 -3.08 -7.82 7.19
C LYS A 85 -2.40 -7.64 8.54
N VAL A 86 -2.97 -6.74 9.36
CA VAL A 86 -2.66 -6.63 10.78
C VAL A 86 -3.65 -7.48 11.57
N ILE A 87 -3.14 -8.31 12.45
CA ILE A 87 -3.93 -9.16 13.33
C ILE A 87 -3.68 -8.73 14.78
N ASN A 88 -4.72 -8.29 15.45
CA ASN A 88 -4.67 -8.13 16.90
C ASN A 88 -4.75 -9.52 17.52
N SER A 89 -3.66 -9.98 18.13
CA SER A 89 -3.58 -11.30 18.76
C SER A 89 -4.01 -11.30 20.23
N GLY A 90 -4.29 -10.11 20.77
CA GLY A 90 -4.65 -9.95 22.16
C GLY A 90 -3.48 -10.19 23.11
N TYR A 91 -3.80 -10.49 24.35
CA TYR A 91 -2.79 -10.74 25.38
C TYR A 91 -1.99 -12.00 25.11
N LEU A 92 -0.68 -11.89 25.37
CA LEU A 92 0.23 -13.01 25.23
C LEU A 92 0.02 -14.06 26.33
N PRO A 93 0.37 -15.32 26.07
CA PRO A 93 0.19 -16.38 27.04
C PRO A 93 1.23 -16.35 28.18
N ASN A 94 0.95 -17.06 29.26
CA ASN A 94 1.86 -17.28 30.37
C ASN A 94 2.58 -18.63 30.16
N ALA A 95 3.86 -18.61 29.80
CA ALA A 95 4.71 -19.79 29.57
C ALA A 95 3.99 -20.89 28.74
N SER A 96 3.35 -20.47 27.64
CA SER A 96 2.46 -21.32 26.85
C SER A 96 2.41 -20.83 25.40
N SER A 97 1.41 -21.25 24.65
CA SER A 97 1.18 -20.76 23.27
C SER A 97 -0.28 -20.39 23.04
N ILE A 98 -0.48 -19.45 22.14
CA ILE A 98 -1.79 -19.18 21.51
C ILE A 98 -1.72 -19.49 20.03
N SER A 99 -2.87 -19.83 19.46
CA SER A 99 -3.01 -20.18 18.06
C SER A 99 -4.15 -19.37 17.43
N ILE A 100 -3.86 -18.69 16.35
CA ILE A 100 -4.81 -17.87 15.59
C ILE A 100 -5.08 -18.59 14.29
N ASN A 101 -6.32 -19.00 14.07
CA ASN A 101 -6.70 -19.66 12.82
C ASN A 101 -6.64 -18.66 11.66
N ALA A 102 -5.83 -18.97 10.66
CA ALA A 102 -5.64 -18.19 9.45
C ALA A 102 -6.14 -18.90 8.18
N SER A 103 -6.92 -19.98 8.32
CA SER A 103 -7.39 -20.76 7.15
C SER A 103 -8.22 -19.95 6.17
N ALA A 104 -8.99 -18.97 6.64
CA ALA A 104 -9.78 -18.08 5.81
C ALA A 104 -8.95 -17.15 4.90
N LEU A 105 -7.66 -17.00 5.18
CA LEU A 105 -6.76 -16.17 4.36
C LEU A 105 -6.28 -16.89 3.09
N ASN A 106 -6.51 -18.21 2.97
CA ASN A 106 -6.09 -19.02 1.81
C ASN A 106 -4.62 -18.86 1.45
N ILE A 107 -3.75 -18.87 2.46
CA ILE A 107 -2.32 -18.61 2.32
C ILE A 107 -1.65 -19.70 1.49
N ASP A 108 -0.94 -19.30 0.44
CA ASP A 108 -0.02 -20.13 -0.33
C ASP A 108 1.40 -20.07 0.26
N SER A 109 1.94 -18.86 0.36
CA SER A 109 3.28 -18.62 0.89
C SER A 109 3.32 -17.43 1.81
N ILE A 110 4.01 -17.55 2.94
CA ILE A 110 4.31 -16.43 3.84
C ILE A 110 5.53 -15.69 3.30
N ILE A 111 5.36 -14.40 3.04
CA ILE A 111 6.42 -13.50 2.61
C ILE A 111 7.09 -12.84 3.82
N GLN A 112 6.27 -12.38 4.76
CA GLN A 112 6.73 -11.78 6.00
C GLN A 112 5.77 -12.08 7.14
N LEU A 113 6.32 -12.39 8.30
CA LEU A 113 5.58 -12.57 9.55
C LEU A 113 6.37 -11.89 10.65
N LYS A 114 5.83 -10.81 11.19
CA LYS A 114 6.45 -10.02 12.26
C LYS A 114 5.40 -9.51 13.24
N GLY A 115 5.82 -9.13 14.43
CA GLY A 115 4.92 -8.58 15.42
C GLY A 115 5.61 -7.69 16.42
N MET A 116 4.79 -6.97 17.18
CA MET A 116 5.21 -6.13 18.28
C MET A 116 4.29 -6.41 19.48
N THR A 117 4.88 -6.46 20.65
CA THR A 117 4.14 -6.56 21.91
C THR A 117 4.36 -5.32 22.77
N PHE A 118 3.40 -4.99 23.60
CA PHE A 118 3.46 -3.81 24.45
C PHE A 118 2.58 -3.98 25.68
N THR A 119 2.99 -3.32 26.76
CA THR A 119 2.16 -3.15 27.96
C THR A 119 1.03 -2.17 27.71
N ALA A 120 -0.04 -2.20 28.52
CA ALA A 120 -1.20 -1.33 28.37
C ALA A 120 -0.85 0.17 28.33
N ASP A 121 0.17 0.57 29.09
CA ASP A 121 0.71 1.95 29.10
C ASP A 121 1.65 2.25 27.93
N LYS A 122 1.97 1.24 27.09
CA LYS A 122 2.93 1.30 25.96
C LYS A 122 4.36 1.70 26.32
N LEU A 123 4.72 1.71 27.59
CA LEU A 123 6.07 2.06 28.04
C LEU A 123 7.07 0.92 27.78
N ASN A 124 6.60 -0.32 27.76
CA ASN A 124 7.41 -1.48 27.43
C ASN A 124 6.95 -2.07 26.11
N GLN A 125 7.81 -2.05 25.12
CA GLN A 125 7.54 -2.58 23.77
C GLN A 125 8.66 -3.53 23.38
N ARG A 126 8.30 -4.68 22.78
CA ARG A 126 9.26 -5.68 22.34
C ARG A 126 8.84 -6.29 21.00
N PRO A 127 9.77 -6.51 20.08
CA PRO A 127 9.48 -7.24 18.85
C PRO A 127 9.18 -8.71 19.18
N ILE A 128 8.27 -9.28 18.44
CA ILE A 128 8.09 -10.74 18.38
C ILE A 128 9.09 -11.24 17.34
N THR A 129 9.94 -12.17 17.75
CA THR A 129 11.03 -12.66 16.90
C THR A 129 10.81 -14.11 16.46
N LEU A 130 11.41 -14.50 15.35
CA LEU A 130 11.60 -15.90 14.98
C LEU A 130 12.73 -16.43 15.87
N GLY A 131 12.40 -16.90 17.07
CA GLY A 131 13.45 -16.94 18.00
C GLY A 131 13.79 -18.24 18.66
N THR A 132 14.75 -18.13 19.52
CA THR A 132 15.38 -19.11 20.37
C THR A 132 14.49 -19.46 21.58
N SER A 133 14.75 -20.55 22.24
CA SER A 133 14.12 -21.02 23.48
C SER A 133 14.57 -20.26 24.74
N ASP A 134 14.85 -18.97 24.61
CA ASP A 134 15.21 -18.10 25.73
C ASP A 134 13.93 -17.73 26.51
N SER A 135 13.98 -17.71 27.84
CA SER A 135 12.87 -17.33 28.71
C SER A 135 12.33 -15.92 28.45
N ASN A 136 13.11 -15.06 27.83
CA ASN A 136 12.73 -13.71 27.42
C ASN A 136 12.27 -13.62 25.97
N ALA A 137 12.28 -14.71 25.21
CA ALA A 137 11.88 -14.70 23.81
C ALA A 137 10.37 -14.88 23.66
N ILE A 138 9.82 -14.20 22.67
CA ILE A 138 8.47 -14.40 22.15
C ILE A 138 8.64 -14.87 20.72
N ARG A 139 8.26 -16.10 20.44
CA ARG A 139 8.38 -16.70 19.12
C ARG A 139 7.05 -16.66 18.38
N ILE A 140 7.10 -16.36 17.10
CA ILE A 140 5.97 -16.52 16.19
C ILE A 140 6.34 -17.52 15.09
N ASP A 141 5.41 -18.39 14.73
CA ASP A 141 5.52 -19.23 13.53
C ASP A 141 4.16 -19.41 12.83
N PHE A 142 4.19 -20.02 11.64
CA PHE A 142 3.01 -20.40 10.88
C PHE A 142 3.07 -21.88 10.57
N THR A 143 2.05 -22.61 10.97
CA THR A 143 1.96 -24.06 10.78
C THR A 143 0.51 -24.50 10.68
N ASN A 144 0.16 -25.37 9.71
CA ASN A 144 -1.18 -25.92 9.51
C ASN A 144 -2.27 -24.84 9.51
N ASN A 145 -2.07 -23.78 8.73
CA ASN A 145 -2.98 -22.64 8.64
C ASN A 145 -3.24 -21.90 9.96
N ASN A 146 -2.31 -22.00 10.90
CA ASN A 146 -2.37 -21.25 12.14
C ASN A 146 -1.11 -20.41 12.33
N ILE A 147 -1.32 -19.17 12.77
CA ILE A 147 -0.26 -18.32 13.32
C ILE A 147 -0.17 -18.67 14.79
N ARG A 148 1.00 -19.09 15.25
CA ARG A 148 1.21 -19.48 16.64
C ARG A 148 2.20 -18.56 17.32
N ILE A 149 1.89 -18.12 18.53
CA ILE A 149 2.79 -17.34 19.37
C ILE A 149 3.10 -18.15 20.62
N PHE A 150 4.39 -18.30 20.90
CA PHE A 150 4.92 -19.04 22.04
C PHE A 150 5.65 -18.10 22.99
N THR A 151 5.46 -18.32 24.27
CA THR A 151 6.21 -17.66 25.34
C THR A 151 6.76 -18.72 26.32
N TRP A 152 7.96 -18.47 26.85
CA TRP A 152 8.59 -19.36 27.82
C TRP A 152 8.50 -18.82 29.26
N SER A 153 7.98 -17.63 29.44
CA SER A 153 7.72 -17.01 30.72
C SER A 153 6.37 -16.29 30.71
N ASN A 154 6.01 -15.64 31.81
CA ASN A 154 4.75 -14.91 31.89
C ASN A 154 4.79 -13.60 31.11
N TRP A 155 4.03 -13.56 30.03
CA TRP A 155 3.84 -12.37 29.18
C TRP A 155 2.38 -11.87 29.17
N SER A 156 1.54 -12.38 30.08
CA SER A 156 0.09 -12.08 30.08
C SER A 156 -0.26 -10.60 30.31
N ALA A 157 0.70 -9.76 30.71
CA ALA A 157 0.53 -8.31 30.81
C ALA A 157 0.76 -7.57 29.48
N TYR A 158 1.18 -8.29 28.42
CA TYR A 158 1.48 -7.71 27.11
C TYR A 158 0.40 -8.06 26.11
N ASP A 159 -0.10 -7.06 25.43
CA ASP A 159 -0.91 -7.19 24.22
C ASP A 159 -0.02 -7.25 22.98
N SER A 160 -0.52 -7.72 21.84
CA SER A 160 0.31 -7.87 20.66
C SER A 160 -0.43 -7.66 19.34
N PHE A 161 0.29 -7.11 18.36
CA PHE A 161 -0.10 -7.06 16.97
C PHE A 161 0.88 -7.83 16.09
N ILE A 162 0.33 -8.54 15.11
CA ILE A 162 1.07 -9.27 14.09
C ILE A 162 0.79 -8.61 12.76
N ILE A 163 1.84 -8.41 11.96
CA ILE A 163 1.75 -8.05 10.56
C ILE A 163 2.14 -9.29 9.76
N ILE A 164 1.24 -9.74 8.90
CA ILE A 164 1.47 -10.85 7.99
C ILE A 164 1.38 -10.36 6.55
N GLN A 165 2.40 -10.72 5.73
CA GLN A 165 2.38 -10.58 4.29
C GLN A 165 2.46 -11.96 3.65
N TYR A 166 1.61 -12.23 2.65
CA TYR A 166 1.47 -13.56 2.07
C TYR A 166 0.91 -13.49 0.64
N THR A 167 1.11 -14.57 -0.11
CA THR A 167 0.41 -14.83 -1.37
C THR A 167 -0.76 -15.79 -1.14
N LYS A 168 -1.73 -15.81 -2.04
CA LYS A 168 -2.88 -16.71 -1.96
C LYS A 168 -2.78 -17.87 -2.95
N THR A 169 -3.44 -18.97 -2.60
CA THR A 169 -3.61 -20.13 -3.50
C THR A 169 -4.58 -19.85 -4.65
N THR A 170 -5.35 -18.76 -4.54
CA THR A 170 -6.40 -18.37 -5.50
C THR A 170 -5.97 -17.31 -6.51
N ASP A 171 -4.73 -16.85 -6.47
CA ASP A 171 -4.17 -15.86 -7.41
C ASP A 171 -3.67 -16.50 -8.70
#